data_cee8b4a448436079a03f216afe65a68b
#
_entry.id   cee8b4a448436079a03f216afe65a68b
#
_cell.length_a   1.000
_cell.length_b   1.000
_cell.length_c   1.000
_cell.angle_alpha   90.00
_cell.angle_beta   90.00
_cell.angle_gamma   90.00
#
_symmetry.space_group_name_H-M   'P 1'
#
loop_
_entity.id
_entity.type
_entity.pdbx_description
1 polymer ?
#
loop_
_entity_poly.entity_id
_entity_poly.type
_entity_poly.pdbx_seq_one_letter_code
_entity_poly.pdbx_strand_id
1 'polypeptide(L)'
;LAGRLHITEEELPALCKIQDMFPMFVNPYYLSLVDENDPEDPVRKLCIPADAELKAGGEMDTSGEHDNTVMTGMQHKYDATVLILSTNQCAMYCRHCFRKRLVGLSGDEIAEYISDMAQYVREHKEINNVLVSGGDAFLNSNGTIRKYLEEFSGIEHLNLLRFGSRTPVVLPQRITTDPELVDMLTEYGKKIQIYVVTQFNHPNELTSEAR
;
A
#
# COMPACT_ATOMS: atom_id res chain seq x y z
N LEU A 1 -11.05 4.93 -20.87
CA LEU A 1 -10.42 5.87 -19.94
C LEU A 1 -9.98 7.14 -20.68
N ALA A 2 -9.19 7.02 -21.76
CA ALA A 2 -8.66 8.15 -22.51
C ALA A 2 -9.76 9.15 -22.95
N GLY A 3 -10.86 8.67 -23.55
CA GLY A 3 -11.97 9.53 -23.94
C GLY A 3 -12.67 10.23 -22.76
N ARG A 4 -12.78 9.56 -21.61
CA ARG A 4 -13.36 10.12 -20.39
C ARG A 4 -12.50 11.24 -19.78
N LEU A 5 -11.18 11.11 -19.88
CA LEU A 5 -10.22 12.07 -19.32
C LEU A 5 -9.72 13.09 -20.35
N HIS A 6 -10.34 13.13 -21.53
CA HIS A 6 -9.97 14.02 -22.66
C HIS A 6 -8.49 13.92 -23.05
N ILE A 7 -7.89 12.72 -22.92
CA ILE A 7 -6.52 12.43 -23.34
C ILE A 7 -6.48 12.43 -24.88
N THR A 8 -5.62 13.24 -25.45
CA THR A 8 -5.47 13.38 -26.90
C THR A 8 -4.69 12.24 -27.53
N GLU A 9 -4.81 12.04 -28.85
CA GLU A 9 -4.02 11.06 -29.58
C GLU A 9 -2.49 11.35 -29.51
N GLU A 10 -2.12 12.61 -29.34
CA GLU A 10 -0.73 13.04 -29.21
C GLU A 10 -0.13 12.68 -27.85
N GLU A 11 -0.93 12.66 -26.79
CA GLU A 11 -0.49 12.28 -25.43
C GLU A 11 -0.39 10.76 -25.22
N LEU A 12 -1.19 9.98 -25.96
CA LEU A 12 -1.27 8.52 -25.78
C LEU A 12 0.08 7.81 -25.87
N PRO A 13 0.98 8.09 -26.83
CA PRO A 13 2.27 7.39 -26.93
C PRO A 13 3.16 7.59 -25.70
N ALA A 14 3.18 8.81 -25.13
CA ALA A 14 3.95 9.11 -23.93
C ALA A 14 3.37 8.36 -22.70
N LEU A 15 2.04 8.40 -22.54
CA LEU A 15 1.35 7.70 -21.46
C LEU A 15 1.53 6.18 -21.54
N CYS A 16 1.48 5.59 -22.75
CA CYS A 16 1.77 4.16 -22.93
C CYS A 16 3.20 3.81 -22.49
N LYS A 17 4.18 4.61 -22.91
CA LYS A 17 5.56 4.43 -22.51
C LYS A 17 5.77 4.51 -20.98
N ILE A 18 5.08 5.44 -20.31
CA ILE A 18 5.11 5.55 -18.85
C ILE A 18 4.49 4.30 -18.22
N GLN A 19 3.37 3.81 -18.78
CA GLN A 19 2.67 2.64 -18.27
C GLN A 19 3.48 1.35 -18.42
N ASP A 20 4.31 1.24 -19.45
CA ASP A 20 5.25 0.11 -19.63
C ASP A 20 6.33 0.10 -18.55
N MET A 21 6.74 1.28 -18.06
CA MET A 21 7.74 1.43 -16.99
C MET A 21 7.12 1.36 -15.59
N PHE A 22 5.99 2.04 -15.41
CA PHE A 22 5.28 2.19 -14.15
C PHE A 22 3.79 1.94 -14.37
N PRO A 23 3.30 0.72 -14.09
CA PRO A 23 1.91 0.36 -14.32
C PRO A 23 0.93 1.38 -13.73
N MET A 24 -0.19 1.57 -14.42
CA MET A 24 -1.31 2.36 -13.93
C MET A 24 -2.47 1.43 -13.58
N PHE A 25 -3.01 1.63 -12.40
CA PHE A 25 -4.28 1.04 -12.00
C PHE A 25 -5.07 2.05 -11.18
N VAL A 26 -6.33 2.23 -11.53
CA VAL A 26 -7.29 3.04 -10.78
C VAL A 26 -8.65 2.36 -10.83
N ASN A 27 -9.27 2.15 -9.68
CA ASN A 27 -10.60 1.55 -9.60
C ASN A 27 -11.70 2.58 -9.91
N PRO A 28 -12.93 2.14 -10.24
CA PRO A 28 -14.03 3.04 -10.62
C PRO A 28 -14.42 4.05 -9.54
N TYR A 29 -14.35 3.67 -8.26
CA TYR A 29 -14.66 4.58 -7.16
C TYR A 29 -13.69 5.74 -7.11
N TYR A 30 -12.39 5.48 -7.07
CA TYR A 30 -11.39 6.56 -6.99
C TYR A 30 -11.39 7.42 -8.26
N LEU A 31 -11.60 6.79 -9.43
CA LEU A 31 -11.75 7.53 -10.69
C LEU A 31 -12.96 8.49 -10.69
N SER A 32 -14.03 8.18 -9.94
CA SER A 32 -15.19 9.06 -9.83
C SER A 32 -14.94 10.35 -9.05
N LEU A 33 -13.80 10.42 -8.30
CA LEU A 33 -13.41 11.62 -7.57
C LEU A 33 -12.61 12.61 -8.42
N VAL A 34 -12.21 12.20 -9.63
CA VAL A 34 -11.45 13.04 -10.57
C VAL A 34 -12.41 14.01 -11.27
N ASP A 35 -12.05 15.29 -11.31
CA ASP A 35 -12.69 16.24 -12.22
C ASP A 35 -12.17 15.99 -13.65
N GLU A 36 -13.04 15.44 -14.49
CA GLU A 36 -12.70 15.06 -15.86
C GLU A 36 -12.39 16.28 -16.76
N ASN A 37 -12.91 17.46 -16.39
CA ASN A 37 -12.76 18.70 -17.16
C ASN A 37 -11.56 19.54 -16.71
N ASP A 38 -10.94 19.20 -15.59
CA ASP A 38 -9.74 19.89 -15.09
C ASP A 38 -8.49 19.00 -15.25
N PRO A 39 -7.60 19.29 -16.23
CA PRO A 39 -6.35 18.58 -16.39
C PRO A 39 -5.39 18.78 -15.19
N GLU A 40 -5.58 19.85 -14.42
CA GLU A 40 -4.79 20.18 -13.23
C GLU A 40 -5.41 19.62 -11.95
N ASP A 41 -6.53 18.91 -12.02
CA ASP A 41 -7.18 18.32 -10.85
C ASP A 41 -6.18 17.51 -10.00
N PRO A 42 -6.03 17.84 -8.71
CA PRO A 42 -5.07 17.17 -7.83
C PRO A 42 -5.34 15.67 -7.67
N VAL A 43 -6.61 15.22 -7.67
CA VAL A 43 -6.95 13.80 -7.59
C VAL A 43 -6.55 13.07 -8.88
N ARG A 44 -6.75 13.70 -10.05
CA ARG A 44 -6.27 13.19 -11.34
C ARG A 44 -4.75 12.97 -11.29
N LYS A 45 -3.98 13.94 -10.82
CA LYS A 45 -2.51 13.86 -10.71
C LYS A 45 -2.02 12.76 -9.77
N LEU A 46 -2.85 12.30 -8.83
CA LEU A 46 -2.50 11.21 -7.93
C LEU A 46 -2.59 9.83 -8.61
N CYS A 47 -3.38 9.66 -9.65
CA CYS A 47 -3.66 8.35 -10.24
C CYS A 47 -3.39 8.24 -11.75
N ILE A 48 -3.34 9.37 -12.48
CA ILE A 48 -3.08 9.38 -13.92
C ILE A 48 -1.61 9.74 -14.19
N PRO A 49 -0.90 8.99 -15.06
CA PRO A 49 0.48 9.28 -15.44
C PRO A 49 0.64 10.66 -16.06
N ALA A 50 1.83 11.24 -15.92
CA ALA A 50 2.20 12.51 -16.54
C ALA A 50 3.60 12.43 -17.15
N ASP A 51 3.86 13.20 -18.22
CA ASP A 51 5.12 13.23 -18.97
C ASP A 51 6.35 13.50 -18.09
N ALA A 52 6.15 14.18 -16.94
CA ALA A 52 7.20 14.41 -15.96
C ALA A 52 7.84 13.10 -15.44
N GLU A 53 7.11 11.99 -15.50
CA GLU A 53 7.61 10.67 -15.07
C GLU A 53 8.64 10.06 -16.03
N LEU A 54 8.72 10.56 -17.27
CA LEU A 54 9.75 10.15 -18.24
C LEU A 54 11.11 10.84 -17.97
N LYS A 55 11.13 11.86 -17.13
CA LYS A 55 12.38 12.56 -16.79
C LYS A 55 13.19 11.66 -15.87
N ALA A 56 14.36 11.25 -16.35
CA ALA A 56 15.30 10.47 -15.54
C ALA A 56 15.83 11.31 -14.36
N GLY A 57 15.98 10.69 -13.21
CA GLY A 57 16.60 11.30 -12.03
C GLY A 57 16.25 10.56 -10.74
N GLY A 58 17.20 10.50 -9.80
CA GLY A 58 17.04 9.80 -8.53
C GLY A 58 17.25 8.29 -8.61
N GLU A 59 17.07 7.65 -7.46
CA GLU A 59 17.20 6.20 -7.28
C GLU A 59 15.82 5.57 -7.04
N MET A 60 15.64 4.33 -7.50
CA MET A 60 14.37 3.60 -7.32
C MET A 60 14.18 3.11 -5.89
N ASP A 61 15.26 2.85 -5.17
CA ASP A 61 15.23 2.51 -3.74
C ASP A 61 15.65 3.71 -2.87
N THR A 62 14.80 4.72 -2.84
CA THR A 62 15.04 5.96 -2.08
C THR A 62 15.13 5.77 -0.57
N SER A 63 14.65 4.63 -0.05
CA SER A 63 14.61 4.32 1.39
C SER A 63 15.74 3.41 1.86
N GLY A 64 16.55 2.86 0.94
CA GLY A 64 17.55 1.85 1.24
C GLY A 64 16.90 0.55 1.74
N GLU A 65 15.79 0.15 1.13
CA GLU A 65 15.04 -1.03 1.56
C GLU A 65 15.85 -2.30 1.36
N HIS A 66 16.64 -2.37 0.26
CA HIS A 66 17.50 -3.49 -0.03
C HIS A 66 18.54 -3.73 1.08
N ASP A 67 19.22 -2.68 1.54
CA ASP A 67 20.28 -2.78 2.54
C ASP A 67 19.76 -3.14 3.95
N ASN A 68 18.47 -2.91 4.19
CA ASN A 68 17.82 -3.20 5.47
C ASN A 68 17.00 -4.50 5.46
N THR A 69 17.01 -5.24 4.33
CA THR A 69 16.28 -6.50 4.19
C THR A 69 16.99 -7.61 4.96
N VAL A 70 16.33 -8.19 5.96
CA VAL A 70 16.83 -9.28 6.82
C VAL A 70 16.35 -10.64 6.34
N MET A 71 15.23 -10.69 5.63
CA MET A 71 14.73 -11.85 4.89
C MET A 71 13.77 -11.36 3.80
N THR A 72 13.47 -12.20 2.80
CA THR A 72 12.57 -11.82 1.70
C THR A 72 11.27 -11.23 2.23
N GLY A 73 10.98 -9.98 1.86
CA GLY A 73 9.79 -9.25 2.28
C GLY A 73 9.83 -8.65 3.68
N MET A 74 10.95 -8.74 4.41
CA MET A 74 11.06 -8.16 5.75
C MET A 74 12.29 -7.27 5.88
N GLN A 75 12.08 -6.06 6.37
CA GLN A 75 13.12 -5.05 6.59
C GLN A 75 13.21 -4.68 8.06
N HIS A 76 14.43 -4.56 8.59
CA HIS A 76 14.72 -4.14 9.95
C HIS A 76 15.71 -2.98 9.96
N LYS A 77 15.19 -1.79 9.65
CA LYS A 77 15.98 -0.54 9.56
C LYS A 77 16.13 0.16 10.91
N TYR A 78 15.14 0.07 11.76
CA TYR A 78 15.09 0.75 13.06
C TYR A 78 14.94 -0.28 14.17
N ASP A 79 15.75 -0.21 15.21
CA ASP A 79 15.82 -1.21 16.29
C ASP A 79 14.44 -1.68 16.78
N ALA A 80 13.50 -0.77 16.97
CA ALA A 80 12.19 -1.08 17.52
C ALA A 80 11.13 -1.47 16.47
N THR A 81 11.47 -1.41 15.16
CA THR A 81 10.45 -1.52 14.10
C THR A 81 10.90 -2.41 12.95
N VAL A 82 10.08 -3.38 12.60
CA VAL A 82 10.19 -4.09 11.33
C VAL A 82 9.06 -3.71 10.38
N LEU A 83 9.37 -3.73 9.08
CA LEU A 83 8.42 -3.53 8.00
C LEU A 83 8.32 -4.82 7.18
N ILE A 84 7.09 -5.21 6.83
CA ILE A 84 6.80 -6.39 6.01
C ILE A 84 6.15 -5.95 4.70
N LEU A 85 6.73 -6.34 3.58
CA LEU A 85 6.18 -6.17 2.24
C LEU A 85 5.22 -7.34 1.96
N SER A 86 3.97 -7.20 2.33
CA SER A 86 2.99 -8.30 2.32
C SER A 86 2.34 -8.56 0.96
N THR A 87 2.42 -7.60 0.05
CA THR A 87 1.85 -7.66 -1.30
C THR A 87 2.45 -6.57 -2.18
N ASN A 88 2.44 -6.78 -3.50
CA ASN A 88 2.73 -5.76 -4.51
C ASN A 88 1.46 -5.15 -5.12
N GLN A 89 0.27 -5.49 -4.62
CA GLN A 89 -1.02 -5.02 -5.13
C GLN A 89 -1.54 -3.82 -4.36
N CYS A 90 -2.18 -2.89 -5.08
CA CYS A 90 -2.94 -1.78 -4.52
C CYS A 90 -4.27 -1.62 -5.24
N ALA A 91 -5.27 -1.03 -4.58
CA ALA A 91 -6.53 -0.69 -5.22
C ALA A 91 -6.44 0.53 -6.17
N MET A 92 -5.36 1.30 -6.06
CA MET A 92 -4.97 2.39 -6.96
C MET A 92 -3.45 2.58 -6.87
N TYR A 93 -2.78 2.71 -8.02
CA TYR A 93 -1.32 2.92 -8.06
C TYR A 93 -1.01 4.41 -8.01
N CYS A 94 -0.61 4.89 -6.84
CA CYS A 94 -0.26 6.29 -6.62
C CYS A 94 0.92 6.73 -7.49
N ARG A 95 0.77 7.81 -8.25
CA ARG A 95 1.85 8.29 -9.13
C ARG A 95 3.08 8.80 -8.36
N HIS A 96 2.90 9.20 -7.10
CA HIS A 96 3.96 9.61 -6.17
C HIS A 96 4.51 8.45 -5.31
N CYS A 97 4.16 7.19 -5.62
CA CYS A 97 4.60 6.04 -4.81
C CYS A 97 6.12 5.91 -4.85
N PHE A 98 6.76 5.87 -3.68
CA PHE A 98 8.21 5.64 -3.61
C PHE A 98 8.61 4.17 -3.89
N ARG A 99 7.62 3.24 -3.83
CA ARG A 99 7.79 1.82 -4.21
C ARG A 99 7.33 1.55 -5.64
N LYS A 100 7.48 2.48 -6.57
CA LYS A 100 7.15 2.26 -8.00
C LYS A 100 7.84 1.04 -8.59
N ARG A 101 9.04 0.68 -8.07
CA ARG A 101 9.80 -0.51 -8.47
C ARG A 101 9.13 -1.84 -8.09
N LEU A 102 8.15 -1.82 -7.19
CA LEU A 102 7.49 -3.00 -6.63
C LEU A 102 6.02 -3.10 -7.04
N VAL A 103 5.28 -1.99 -6.92
CA VAL A 103 3.80 -2.00 -7.03
C VAL A 103 3.36 -2.31 -8.45
N GLY A 104 2.59 -3.39 -8.59
CA GLY A 104 2.08 -3.88 -9.88
C GLY A 104 3.14 -4.59 -10.76
N LEU A 105 4.34 -4.81 -10.23
CA LEU A 105 5.46 -5.48 -10.91
C LEU A 105 5.76 -6.84 -10.28
N SER A 106 7.03 -7.29 -10.29
CA SER A 106 7.40 -8.61 -9.77
C SER A 106 7.09 -8.75 -8.27
N GLY A 107 6.92 -10.00 -7.81
CA GLY A 107 6.67 -10.35 -6.43
C GLY A 107 7.91 -10.81 -5.66
N ASP A 108 9.11 -10.67 -6.24
CA ASP A 108 10.34 -11.26 -5.68
C ASP A 108 10.72 -10.72 -4.29
N GLU A 109 10.25 -9.52 -3.96
CA GLU A 109 10.46 -8.89 -2.66
C GLU A 109 9.30 -9.09 -1.66
N ILE A 110 8.28 -9.88 -2.03
CA ILE A 110 7.08 -10.04 -1.19
C ILE A 110 7.27 -11.16 -0.17
N ALA A 111 6.72 -10.95 1.02
CA ALA A 111 6.74 -11.89 2.13
C ALA A 111 6.06 -13.22 1.78
N GLU A 112 6.78 -14.33 1.92
CA GLU A 112 6.27 -15.67 1.68
C GLU A 112 5.99 -16.42 3.00
N TYR A 113 6.87 -16.28 4.00
CA TYR A 113 6.86 -17.09 5.22
C TYR A 113 6.58 -16.25 6.46
N ILE A 114 5.29 -15.96 6.71
CA ILE A 114 4.84 -15.12 7.84
C ILE A 114 5.29 -15.68 9.19
N SER A 115 5.29 -17.01 9.35
CA SER A 115 5.72 -17.67 10.60
C SER A 115 7.19 -17.46 10.91
N ASP A 116 8.06 -17.44 9.88
CA ASP A 116 9.50 -17.20 10.07
C ASP A 116 9.76 -15.73 10.45
N MET A 117 8.99 -14.81 9.88
CA MET A 117 9.01 -13.40 10.27
C MET A 117 8.59 -13.18 11.72
N ALA A 118 7.53 -13.87 12.15
CA ALA A 118 7.09 -13.84 13.53
C ALA A 118 8.13 -14.45 14.48
N GLN A 119 8.83 -15.51 14.04
CA GLN A 119 9.94 -16.10 14.81
C GLN A 119 11.10 -15.11 14.94
N TYR A 120 11.47 -14.42 13.87
CA TYR A 120 12.48 -13.36 13.92
C TYR A 120 12.11 -12.30 14.96
N VAL A 121 10.86 -11.82 14.97
CA VAL A 121 10.40 -10.83 15.96
C VAL A 121 10.42 -11.42 17.38
N ARG A 122 10.09 -12.71 17.58
CA ARG A 122 10.20 -13.36 18.92
C ARG A 122 11.63 -13.39 19.46
N GLU A 123 12.62 -13.51 18.58
CA GLU A 123 14.05 -13.56 18.92
C GLU A 123 14.66 -12.17 19.16
N HIS A 124 14.08 -11.11 18.56
CA HIS A 124 14.56 -9.74 18.65
C HIS A 124 13.68 -8.92 19.61
N LYS A 125 14.05 -8.93 20.90
CA LYS A 125 13.24 -8.32 21.98
C LYS A 125 13.15 -6.80 21.92
N GLU A 126 14.04 -6.14 21.19
CA GLU A 126 14.04 -4.72 20.90
C GLU A 126 12.88 -4.33 19.98
N ILE A 127 12.37 -5.23 19.12
CA ILE A 127 11.25 -4.98 18.22
C ILE A 127 9.95 -4.92 19.02
N ASN A 128 9.33 -3.77 19.08
CA ASN A 128 8.07 -3.57 19.78
C ASN A 128 6.90 -3.19 18.85
N ASN A 129 7.17 -3.01 17.56
CA ASN A 129 6.14 -2.78 16.58
C ASN A 129 6.47 -3.37 15.19
N VAL A 130 5.42 -3.85 14.50
CA VAL A 130 5.47 -4.38 13.16
C VAL A 130 4.57 -3.56 12.25
N LEU A 131 5.07 -3.18 11.06
CA LEU A 131 4.29 -2.55 10.00
C LEU A 131 4.12 -3.50 8.83
N VAL A 132 2.94 -4.06 8.66
CA VAL A 132 2.54 -4.81 7.46
C VAL A 132 2.16 -3.80 6.37
N SER A 133 2.87 -3.81 5.25
CA SER A 133 2.77 -2.84 4.17
C SER A 133 3.06 -3.52 2.81
N GLY A 134 3.82 -2.87 1.94
CA GLY A 134 4.17 -3.32 0.59
C GLY A 134 3.48 -2.45 -0.44
N GLY A 135 2.56 -3.03 -1.22
CA GLY A 135 1.52 -2.30 -1.92
C GLY A 135 0.50 -1.78 -0.91
N ASP A 136 -0.66 -2.40 -0.83
CA ASP A 136 -1.68 -2.07 0.18
C ASP A 136 -2.02 -3.30 1.02
N ALA A 137 -1.74 -3.23 2.32
CA ALA A 137 -1.89 -4.38 3.22
C ALA A 137 -3.32 -4.94 3.26
N PHE A 138 -4.36 -4.12 3.04
CA PHE A 138 -5.74 -4.58 3.02
C PHE A 138 -6.19 -5.18 1.68
N LEU A 139 -5.33 -5.19 0.65
CA LEU A 139 -5.54 -5.96 -0.57
C LEU A 139 -5.16 -7.43 -0.42
N ASN A 140 -4.51 -7.80 0.67
CA ASN A 140 -4.38 -9.21 1.04
C ASN A 140 -5.76 -9.85 1.29
N SER A 141 -5.84 -11.16 1.11
CA SER A 141 -7.03 -11.91 1.51
C SER A 141 -7.26 -11.84 3.02
N ASN A 142 -8.50 -11.99 3.47
CA ASN A 142 -8.81 -12.07 4.90
C ASN A 142 -8.04 -13.20 5.59
N GLY A 143 -7.82 -14.33 4.91
CA GLY A 143 -6.99 -15.43 5.41
C GLY A 143 -5.53 -15.02 5.64
N THR A 144 -4.95 -14.23 4.75
CA THR A 144 -3.58 -13.71 4.91
C THR A 144 -3.49 -12.69 6.05
N ILE A 145 -4.46 -11.75 6.12
CA ILE A 145 -4.53 -10.76 7.22
C ILE A 145 -4.69 -11.48 8.55
N ARG A 146 -5.56 -12.49 8.62
CA ARG A 146 -5.76 -13.33 9.81
C ARG A 146 -4.46 -13.99 10.26
N LYS A 147 -3.68 -14.51 9.32
CA LYS A 147 -2.39 -15.15 9.64
C LYS A 147 -1.39 -14.15 10.24
N TYR A 148 -1.33 -12.90 9.74
CA TYR A 148 -0.54 -11.85 10.40
C TYR A 148 -1.03 -11.58 11.83
N LEU A 149 -2.34 -11.47 12.02
CA LEU A 149 -2.92 -11.23 13.34
C LEU A 149 -2.63 -12.39 14.30
N GLU A 150 -2.78 -13.64 13.87
CA GLU A 150 -2.51 -14.84 14.68
C GLU A 150 -1.04 -14.93 15.10
N GLU A 151 -0.12 -14.79 14.15
CA GLU A 151 1.30 -14.95 14.39
C GLU A 151 1.90 -13.85 15.28
N PHE A 152 1.46 -12.60 15.11
CA PHE A 152 2.06 -11.46 15.80
C PHE A 152 1.36 -11.10 17.11
N SER A 153 0.03 -11.33 17.26
CA SER A 153 -0.69 -10.94 18.48
C SER A 153 -0.30 -11.73 19.73
N GLY A 154 0.35 -12.87 19.57
CA GLY A 154 0.84 -13.70 20.68
C GLY A 154 2.29 -13.39 21.12
N ILE A 155 2.94 -12.39 20.53
CA ILE A 155 4.32 -12.02 20.88
C ILE A 155 4.30 -11.03 22.05
N GLU A 156 4.79 -11.47 23.23
CA GLU A 156 4.63 -10.77 24.50
C GLU A 156 5.20 -9.34 24.52
N HIS A 157 6.35 -9.11 23.87
CA HIS A 157 7.01 -7.80 23.85
C HIS A 157 6.55 -6.90 22.70
N LEU A 158 5.71 -7.42 21.79
CA LEU A 158 5.19 -6.64 20.68
C LEU A 158 3.98 -5.79 21.12
N ASN A 159 4.10 -4.48 21.04
CA ASN A 159 3.06 -3.56 21.48
C ASN A 159 2.10 -3.16 20.36
N LEU A 160 2.62 -3.04 19.12
CA LEU A 160 1.89 -2.47 17.99
C LEU A 160 1.96 -3.38 16.77
N LEU A 161 0.82 -3.67 16.17
CA LEU A 161 0.70 -4.21 14.83
C LEU A 161 0.00 -3.17 13.93
N ARG A 162 0.69 -2.71 12.91
CA ARG A 162 0.21 -1.66 12.01
C ARG A 162 -0.01 -2.21 10.61
N PHE A 163 -1.09 -1.78 9.97
CA PHE A 163 -1.37 -2.06 8.57
C PHE A 163 -1.28 -0.76 7.78
N GLY A 164 -0.32 -0.68 6.85
CA GLY A 164 -0.19 0.44 5.92
C GLY A 164 -1.16 0.25 4.75
N SER A 165 -2.20 1.06 4.69
CA SER A 165 -3.25 0.92 3.69
C SER A 165 -3.85 2.26 3.30
N ARG A 166 -3.96 2.51 2.00
CA ARG A 166 -4.80 3.59 1.46
C ARG A 166 -6.21 3.12 1.08
N THR A 167 -6.55 1.86 1.32
CA THR A 167 -7.89 1.32 1.07
C THR A 167 -9.00 2.17 1.71
N PRO A 168 -8.87 2.74 2.94
CA PRO A 168 -9.88 3.65 3.48
C PRO A 168 -10.18 4.85 2.57
N VAL A 169 -9.20 5.26 1.76
CA VAL A 169 -9.29 6.41 0.85
C VAL A 169 -9.68 6.01 -0.57
N VAL A 170 -9.01 4.97 -1.11
CA VAL A 170 -9.11 4.63 -2.53
C VAL A 170 -10.10 3.53 -2.85
N LEU A 171 -10.54 2.76 -1.85
CA LEU A 171 -11.54 1.70 -1.99
C LEU A 171 -12.21 1.42 -0.62
N PRO A 172 -12.92 2.39 -0.01
CA PRO A 172 -13.51 2.22 1.32
C PRO A 172 -14.46 1.02 1.41
N GLN A 173 -15.08 0.61 0.31
CA GLN A 173 -15.93 -0.57 0.22
C GLN A 173 -15.23 -1.86 0.63
N ARG A 174 -13.91 -1.97 0.46
CA ARG A 174 -13.12 -3.11 0.97
C ARG A 174 -13.25 -3.30 2.48
N ILE A 175 -13.56 -2.24 3.21
CA ILE A 175 -13.76 -2.26 4.66
C ILE A 175 -15.25 -2.24 5.01
N THR A 176 -16.00 -1.30 4.42
CA THR A 176 -17.40 -1.04 4.79
C THR A 176 -18.36 -2.16 4.37
N THR A 177 -17.98 -2.98 3.38
CA THR A 177 -18.78 -4.11 2.92
C THR A 177 -18.18 -5.48 3.28
N ASP A 178 -17.12 -5.51 4.09
CA ASP A 178 -16.49 -6.75 4.56
C ASP A 178 -16.52 -6.83 6.10
N PRO A 179 -17.63 -7.34 6.67
CA PRO A 179 -17.76 -7.49 8.11
C PRO A 179 -16.72 -8.46 8.70
N GLU A 180 -16.28 -9.49 7.94
CA GLU A 180 -15.25 -10.42 8.42
C GLU A 180 -13.94 -9.71 8.72
N LEU A 181 -13.51 -8.77 7.87
CA LEU A 181 -12.30 -7.97 8.10
C LEU A 181 -12.44 -7.14 9.37
N VAL A 182 -13.58 -6.46 9.55
CA VAL A 182 -13.83 -5.58 10.70
C VAL A 182 -13.90 -6.38 12.00
N ASP A 183 -14.62 -7.51 11.99
CA ASP A 183 -14.75 -8.40 13.14
C ASP A 183 -13.40 -8.96 13.57
N MET A 184 -12.59 -9.40 12.62
CA MET A 184 -11.25 -9.92 12.85
C MET A 184 -10.32 -8.85 13.46
N LEU A 185 -10.27 -7.64 12.91
CA LEU A 185 -9.48 -6.55 13.46
C LEU A 185 -9.94 -6.17 14.87
N THR A 186 -11.26 -6.20 15.12
CA THR A 186 -11.85 -5.93 16.42
C THR A 186 -11.51 -7.02 17.45
N GLU A 187 -11.55 -8.29 17.06
CA GLU A 187 -11.21 -9.42 17.92
C GLU A 187 -9.74 -9.34 18.36
N TYR A 188 -8.82 -9.21 17.39
CA TYR A 188 -7.39 -9.19 17.68
C TYR A 188 -6.93 -7.87 18.31
N GLY A 189 -7.66 -6.78 18.08
CA GLY A 189 -7.45 -5.50 18.77
C GLY A 189 -7.62 -5.54 20.29
N LYS A 190 -8.23 -6.60 20.83
CA LYS A 190 -8.29 -6.87 22.28
C LYS A 190 -7.01 -7.51 22.83
N LYS A 191 -6.14 -8.06 21.97
CA LYS A 191 -4.90 -8.74 22.33
C LYS A 191 -3.67 -7.86 22.11
N ILE A 192 -3.67 -7.05 21.05
CA ILE A 192 -2.58 -6.17 20.65
C ILE A 192 -3.15 -4.87 20.10
N GLN A 193 -2.44 -3.75 20.27
CA GLN A 193 -2.84 -2.50 19.62
C GLN A 193 -2.69 -2.60 18.10
N ILE A 194 -3.80 -2.42 17.37
CA ILE A 194 -3.83 -2.41 15.91
C ILE A 194 -4.04 -1.00 15.41
N TYR A 195 -3.19 -0.55 14.48
CA TYR A 195 -3.35 0.73 13.79
C TYR A 195 -3.45 0.54 12.29
N VAL A 196 -4.35 1.26 11.65
CA VAL A 196 -4.36 1.45 10.20
C VAL A 196 -3.66 2.77 9.90
N VAL A 197 -2.50 2.67 9.24
CA VAL A 197 -1.73 3.84 8.80
C VAL A 197 -2.20 4.20 7.41
N THR A 198 -2.95 5.28 7.29
CA THR A 198 -3.51 5.74 6.01
C THR A 198 -3.07 7.16 5.67
N GLN A 199 -3.28 7.57 4.41
CA GLN A 199 -2.89 8.88 3.92
C GLN A 199 -3.97 9.46 3.00
N PHE A 200 -4.50 10.61 3.39
CA PHE A 200 -5.30 11.50 2.54
C PHE A 200 -4.39 12.59 1.98
N ASN A 201 -4.39 12.78 0.68
CA ASN A 201 -3.51 13.76 0.01
C ASN A 201 -4.27 15.03 -0.40
N HIS A 202 -5.60 14.95 -0.54
CA HIS A 202 -6.43 16.08 -0.93
C HIS A 202 -7.79 16.03 -0.21
N PRO A 203 -8.40 17.20 0.11
CA PRO A 203 -9.73 17.25 0.73
C PRO A 203 -10.84 16.52 -0.04
N ASN A 204 -10.75 16.45 -1.37
CA ASN A 204 -11.72 15.74 -2.21
C ASN A 204 -11.73 14.21 -1.97
N GLU A 205 -10.70 13.67 -1.34
CA GLU A 205 -10.65 12.27 -0.91
C GLU A 205 -11.48 11.99 0.36
N LEU A 206 -11.86 13.04 1.11
CA LEU A 206 -12.65 12.92 2.35
C LEU A 206 -14.15 12.80 2.02
N THR A 207 -14.51 11.77 1.27
CA THR A 207 -15.91 11.46 0.93
C THR A 207 -16.68 10.94 2.14
N SER A 208 -18.02 10.81 2.00
CA SER A 208 -18.86 10.17 3.04
C SER A 208 -18.48 8.71 3.28
N GLU A 209 -18.06 8.00 2.22
CA GLU A 209 -17.66 6.60 2.28
C GLU A 209 -16.29 6.41 2.93
N ALA A 210 -15.39 7.40 2.82
CA ALA A 210 -14.03 7.35 3.37
C ALA A 210 -13.94 7.83 4.84
N ARG A 211 -15.03 8.42 5.37
CA ARG A 211 -15.14 8.90 6.77
C ARG A 211 -15.75 7.84 7.68
#